data_90f1e6831f4a8ec5b5d3d171d71b62f9
#
_entry.id   90f1e6831f4a8ec5b5d3d171d71b62f9
#
_cell.length_a   1.000
_cell.length_b   1.000
_cell.length_c   1.000
_cell.angle_alpha   90.00
_cell.angle_beta   90.00
_cell.angle_gamma   90.00
#
_symmetry.space_group_name_H-M   'P 1'
#
loop_
_entity.id
_entity.type
_entity.pdbx_description
1 polymer ?
#
loop_
_entity_poly.entity_id
_entity_poly.type
_entity_poly.pdbx_seq_one_letter_code
_entity_poly.pdbx_strand_id
1 'polypeptide(L)'
;MKQLVCLLAFLLAMGTAHAQKKEVIYLKNGTVQKGQQIPVDDEKVVVRSGKDTWVFQTSEIDSVSSKFSSTILSGQKSYFIKTTGGLLIGSSSNDKSKPFSFDASFNLKVLPNWYAGVGAGVDFLEESYLPVFGNLEYHFRESMFTPFVGVQAGYLFPLDDNIMVGSNYYYDIMPWSSSYYAAQKLDCQGGFILSPSFGMVNQLNENLALMMSFGYRFHQVSFEGGKDEYKLEREYNRLTIRIGILFN
;
A
#
# COMPACT_ATOMS: atom_id res chain seq x y z
N MET A 1 -6.36 9.98 24.92
CA MET A 1 -5.11 9.37 25.44
C MET A 1 -5.25 7.86 25.73
N LYS A 2 -6.25 7.40 26.51
CA LYS A 2 -6.41 5.95 26.82
C LYS A 2 -6.56 5.06 25.59
N GLN A 3 -7.29 5.48 24.56
CA GLN A 3 -7.47 4.73 23.31
C GLN A 3 -6.18 4.60 22.49
N LEU A 4 -5.33 5.65 22.50
CA LEU A 4 -4.03 5.63 21.82
C LEU A 4 -3.06 4.65 22.48
N VAL A 5 -3.07 4.58 23.81
CA VAL A 5 -2.25 3.63 24.60
C VAL A 5 -2.69 2.19 24.35
N CYS A 6 -4.01 1.93 24.26
CA CYS A 6 -4.52 0.60 23.92
C CYS A 6 -4.14 0.18 22.49
N LEU A 7 -4.17 1.10 21.52
CA LEU A 7 -3.75 0.83 20.15
C LEU A 7 -2.25 0.51 20.08
N LEU A 8 -1.43 1.28 20.79
CA LEU A 8 0.02 1.07 20.87
C LEU A 8 0.37 -0.26 21.57
N ALA A 9 -0.34 -0.61 22.63
CA ALA A 9 -0.18 -1.88 23.33
C ALA A 9 -0.59 -3.08 22.45
N PHE A 10 -1.66 -2.94 21.65
CA PHE A 10 -2.10 -3.96 20.69
C PHE A 10 -1.09 -4.15 19.56
N LEU A 11 -0.49 -3.07 19.04
CA LEU A 11 0.59 -3.13 18.04
C LEU A 11 1.86 -3.79 18.59
N LEU A 12 2.23 -3.51 19.85
CA LEU A 12 3.36 -4.14 20.51
C LEU A 12 3.12 -5.63 20.79
N ALA A 13 1.90 -6.03 21.13
CA ALA A 13 1.53 -7.43 21.33
C ALA A 13 1.60 -8.27 20.05
N MET A 14 1.35 -7.68 18.88
CA MET A 14 1.52 -8.36 17.60
C MET A 14 2.99 -8.62 17.23
N GLY A 15 3.94 -7.88 17.81
CA GLY A 15 5.38 -8.03 17.55
C GLY A 15 6.02 -9.27 18.14
N THR A 16 5.37 -9.98 19.05
CA THR A 16 5.92 -11.18 19.74
C THR A 16 5.55 -12.52 19.11
N ALA A 17 4.89 -12.52 17.95
CA ALA A 17 4.72 -13.75 17.19
C ALA A 17 6.09 -14.23 16.71
N HIS A 18 6.69 -15.14 17.46
CA HIS A 18 7.91 -15.84 17.08
C HIS A 18 7.59 -16.62 15.80
N ALA A 19 8.01 -16.09 14.65
CA ALA A 19 7.92 -16.81 13.40
C ALA A 19 8.80 -18.06 13.54
N GLN A 20 8.19 -19.21 13.73
CA GLN A 20 8.89 -20.49 13.74
C GLN A 20 9.65 -20.62 12.43
N LYS A 21 10.97 -20.77 12.53
CA LYS A 21 11.87 -20.85 11.37
C LYS A 21 11.54 -22.15 10.64
N LYS A 22 10.80 -22.03 9.54
CA LYS A 22 10.50 -23.16 8.65
C LYS A 22 11.68 -23.37 7.73
N GLU A 23 12.16 -24.60 7.63
CA GLU A 23 13.23 -25.02 6.76
C GLU A 23 12.65 -25.79 5.59
N VAL A 24 13.36 -25.77 4.49
CA VAL A 24 13.04 -26.58 3.29
C VAL A 24 14.06 -27.69 3.22
N ILE A 25 13.60 -28.92 3.27
CA ILE A 25 14.39 -30.11 3.27
C ILE A 25 14.23 -30.77 1.90
N TYR A 26 15.34 -30.93 1.21
CA TYR A 26 15.42 -31.62 -0.06
C TYR A 26 15.86 -33.06 0.19
N LEU A 27 15.07 -33.99 -0.26
CA LEU A 27 15.38 -35.43 -0.16
C LEU A 27 16.06 -35.92 -1.45
N LYS A 28 16.94 -36.89 -1.33
CA LYS A 28 17.62 -37.49 -2.50
C LYS A 28 16.70 -38.09 -3.54
N ASN A 29 15.47 -38.45 -3.16
CA ASN A 29 14.45 -38.94 -4.09
C ASN A 29 13.74 -37.79 -4.87
N GLY A 30 14.18 -36.54 -4.72
CA GLY A 30 13.58 -35.35 -5.34
C GLY A 30 12.37 -34.77 -4.60
N THR A 31 11.94 -35.36 -3.50
CA THR A 31 10.84 -34.83 -2.68
C THR A 31 11.32 -33.63 -1.88
N VAL A 32 10.47 -32.60 -1.79
CA VAL A 32 10.74 -31.37 -1.02
C VAL A 32 9.75 -31.28 0.11
N GLN A 33 10.24 -31.26 1.36
CA GLN A 33 9.42 -31.15 2.55
C GLN A 33 9.70 -29.82 3.26
N LYS A 34 8.62 -29.10 3.64
CA LYS A 34 8.71 -27.85 4.38
C LYS A 34 8.29 -28.06 5.82
N GLY A 35 9.13 -27.66 6.75
CA GLY A 35 8.81 -27.81 8.17
C GLY A 35 9.90 -27.29 9.09
N GLN A 36 9.70 -27.45 10.37
CA GLN A 36 10.73 -27.18 11.38
C GLN A 36 11.53 -28.46 11.61
N GLN A 37 12.83 -28.39 11.40
CA GLN A 37 13.72 -29.48 11.72
C GLN A 37 13.91 -29.56 13.24
N ILE A 38 13.71 -30.75 13.79
CA ILE A 38 14.00 -31.07 15.18
C ILE A 38 15.05 -32.19 15.17
N PRO A 39 16.32 -31.92 15.49
CA PRO A 39 17.29 -32.97 15.61
C PRO A 39 16.91 -33.87 16.79
N VAL A 40 16.79 -35.16 16.54
CA VAL A 40 16.43 -36.15 17.55
C VAL A 40 17.62 -37.04 17.87
N ASP A 41 18.41 -37.39 16.84
CA ASP A 41 19.59 -38.23 16.96
C ASP A 41 20.51 -37.99 15.74
N ASP A 42 21.74 -38.43 15.75
CA ASP A 42 22.69 -38.26 14.64
C ASP A 42 22.23 -38.97 13.35
N GLU A 43 21.36 -39.98 13.48
CA GLU A 43 20.86 -40.77 12.35
C GLU A 43 19.47 -40.33 11.84
N LYS A 44 18.68 -39.57 12.64
CA LYS A 44 17.29 -39.24 12.32
C LYS A 44 16.98 -37.78 12.49
N VAL A 45 16.25 -37.27 11.52
CA VAL A 45 15.74 -35.89 11.52
C VAL A 45 14.22 -35.90 11.50
N VAL A 46 13.61 -35.25 12.47
CA VAL A 46 12.16 -35.07 12.53
C VAL A 46 11.80 -33.72 11.95
N VAL A 47 10.88 -33.71 11.00
CA VAL A 47 10.35 -32.52 10.34
C VAL A 47 8.91 -32.34 10.75
N ARG A 48 8.60 -31.23 11.44
CA ARG A 48 7.23 -30.88 11.83
C ARG A 48 6.68 -29.82 10.89
N SER A 49 5.56 -30.11 10.23
CA SER A 49 4.84 -29.20 9.35
C SER A 49 3.37 -29.09 9.80
N GLY A 50 3.05 -28.05 10.55
CA GLY A 50 1.71 -27.90 11.14
C GLY A 50 1.41 -29.00 12.17
N LYS A 51 0.41 -29.84 11.90
CA LYS A 51 0.03 -30.99 12.73
C LYS A 51 0.76 -32.28 12.34
N ASP A 52 1.40 -32.32 11.18
CA ASP A 52 2.06 -33.48 10.64
C ASP A 52 3.52 -33.53 11.08
N THR A 53 3.99 -34.76 11.36
CA THR A 53 5.37 -34.99 11.77
C THR A 53 5.94 -36.10 10.87
N TRP A 54 7.04 -35.80 10.22
CA TRP A 54 7.74 -36.71 9.33
C TRP A 54 9.10 -37.07 9.92
N VAL A 55 9.51 -38.30 9.81
CA VAL A 55 10.80 -38.79 10.25
C VAL A 55 11.59 -39.26 9.05
N PHE A 56 12.76 -38.67 8.83
CA PHE A 56 13.67 -39.04 7.75
C PHE A 56 14.99 -39.52 8.32
N GLN A 57 15.64 -40.44 7.65
CA GLN A 57 17.04 -40.76 7.96
C GLN A 57 17.93 -39.64 7.41
N THR A 58 18.98 -39.30 8.15
CA THR A 58 19.97 -38.29 7.70
C THR A 58 20.55 -38.64 6.33
N SER A 59 20.69 -39.93 6.03
CA SER A 59 21.14 -40.42 4.72
C SER A 59 20.20 -40.14 3.54
N GLU A 60 18.90 -39.91 3.80
CA GLU A 60 17.87 -39.60 2.78
C GLU A 60 17.84 -38.11 2.43
N ILE A 61 18.44 -37.27 3.27
CA ILE A 61 18.47 -35.81 3.09
C ILE A 61 19.61 -35.49 2.15
N ASP A 62 19.30 -34.75 1.08
CA ASP A 62 20.28 -34.21 0.15
C ASP A 62 20.82 -32.87 0.67
N SER A 63 19.91 -31.94 1.00
CA SER A 63 20.27 -30.63 1.54
C SER A 63 19.15 -30.05 2.39
N VAL A 64 19.52 -29.19 3.34
CA VAL A 64 18.60 -28.42 4.18
C VAL A 64 18.83 -26.94 3.90
N SER A 65 17.84 -26.25 3.40
CA SER A 65 17.89 -24.82 3.20
C SER A 65 17.10 -24.10 4.29
N SER A 66 17.79 -23.39 5.15
CA SER A 66 17.17 -22.52 6.14
C SER A 66 16.73 -21.17 5.56
N LYS A 67 17.03 -20.92 4.29
CA LYS A 67 16.65 -19.72 3.58
C LYS A 67 15.41 -20.01 2.73
N PHE A 68 14.26 -19.58 3.22
CA PHE A 68 13.17 -19.22 2.30
C PHE A 68 13.70 -18.00 1.52
N SER A 69 14.22 -18.24 0.33
CA SER A 69 14.67 -17.16 -0.55
C SER A 69 13.42 -16.41 -0.99
N SER A 70 13.11 -15.30 -0.35
CA SER A 70 12.10 -14.37 -0.82
C SER A 70 12.70 -13.60 -2.00
N THR A 71 12.53 -14.08 -3.20
CA THR A 71 13.27 -13.62 -4.38
C THR A 71 12.91 -12.21 -4.81
N ILE A 72 11.69 -11.74 -4.55
CA ILE A 72 11.31 -10.34 -4.85
C ILE A 72 12.06 -9.36 -3.95
N LEU A 73 12.21 -9.68 -2.66
CA LEU A 73 12.81 -8.76 -1.69
C LEU A 73 14.24 -9.13 -1.31
N SER A 74 14.71 -10.36 -1.57
CA SER A 74 16.00 -10.88 -1.09
C SER A 74 17.16 -10.81 -2.08
N GLY A 75 17.10 -9.95 -3.09
CA GLY A 75 18.34 -9.50 -3.71
C GLY A 75 18.82 -10.16 -4.98
N GLN A 76 18.11 -11.06 -5.63
CA GLN A 76 18.42 -11.43 -7.02
C GLN A 76 17.90 -10.42 -8.05
N LYS A 77 16.79 -9.76 -7.74
CA LYS A 77 16.29 -8.69 -8.60
C LYS A 77 16.21 -7.39 -7.81
N SER A 78 16.83 -6.36 -8.37
CA SER A 78 16.93 -5.04 -7.74
C SER A 78 15.70 -4.16 -8.00
N TYR A 79 14.62 -4.70 -8.52
CA TYR A 79 13.41 -3.94 -8.86
C TYR A 79 12.14 -4.76 -8.66
N PHE A 80 11.02 -4.07 -8.55
CA PHE A 80 9.68 -4.64 -8.64
C PHE A 80 8.69 -3.62 -9.19
N ILE A 81 7.63 -4.11 -9.80
CA ILE A 81 6.46 -3.32 -10.18
C ILE A 81 5.40 -3.57 -9.11
N LYS A 82 4.77 -2.51 -8.65
CA LYS A 82 3.69 -2.54 -7.67
C LYS A 82 2.44 -1.93 -8.24
N THR A 83 1.32 -2.66 -8.18
CA THR A 83 -0.01 -2.15 -8.50
C THR A 83 -0.87 -2.18 -7.25
N THR A 84 -1.57 -1.10 -6.96
CA THR A 84 -2.41 -0.98 -5.76
C THR A 84 -3.76 -0.41 -6.10
N GLY A 85 -4.80 -0.94 -5.47
CA GLY A 85 -6.14 -0.37 -5.46
C GLY A 85 -6.55 -0.08 -4.03
N GLY A 86 -7.26 1.02 -3.79
CA GLY A 86 -7.59 1.40 -2.43
C GLY A 86 -8.74 2.37 -2.29
N LEU A 87 -9.17 2.54 -1.05
CA LEU A 87 -10.20 3.47 -0.64
C LEU A 87 -9.57 4.68 0.05
N LEU A 88 -10.10 5.86 -0.25
CA LEU A 88 -9.73 7.13 0.35
C LEU A 88 -10.85 7.56 1.31
N ILE A 89 -10.75 7.18 2.57
CA ILE A 89 -11.80 7.39 3.58
C ILE A 89 -11.61 8.75 4.26
N GLY A 90 -12.62 9.59 4.24
CA GLY A 90 -12.57 10.89 4.93
C GLY A 90 -13.93 11.57 4.96
N SER A 91 -14.05 12.62 5.76
CA SER A 91 -15.22 13.44 5.81
C SER A 91 -15.25 14.34 4.56
N SER A 92 -16.27 14.17 3.75
CA SER A 92 -16.67 15.12 2.72
C SER A 92 -18.07 15.59 3.09
N SER A 93 -18.32 16.86 2.96
CA SER A 93 -19.68 17.42 3.07
C SER A 93 -20.64 16.91 1.99
N ASN A 94 -20.11 16.19 1.00
CA ASN A 94 -20.88 15.54 -0.06
C ASN A 94 -20.86 14.01 0.10
N ASP A 95 -21.97 13.48 0.51
CA ASP A 95 -22.24 12.06 0.82
C ASP A 95 -22.21 11.12 -0.41
N LYS A 96 -21.86 11.60 -1.60
CA LYS A 96 -22.14 10.88 -2.85
C LYS A 96 -20.98 10.12 -3.46
N SER A 97 -19.75 10.33 -3.06
CA SER A 97 -18.61 9.62 -3.66
C SER A 97 -17.87 8.76 -2.65
N LYS A 98 -17.76 7.46 -2.94
CA LYS A 98 -16.79 6.58 -2.28
C LYS A 98 -15.47 6.72 -3.04
N PRO A 99 -14.55 7.58 -2.60
CA PRO A 99 -13.35 7.85 -3.37
C PRO A 99 -12.49 6.59 -3.44
N PHE A 100 -12.18 6.21 -4.65
CA PHE A 100 -11.37 5.06 -4.99
C PHE A 100 -10.08 5.53 -5.66
N SER A 101 -8.97 4.85 -5.41
CA SER A 101 -7.69 5.13 -6.05
C SER A 101 -7.09 3.86 -6.62
N PHE A 102 -6.44 3.98 -7.75
CA PHE A 102 -5.68 2.92 -8.38
C PHE A 102 -4.32 3.46 -8.82
N ASP A 103 -3.24 2.81 -8.37
CA ASP A 103 -1.86 3.26 -8.64
C ASP A 103 -1.03 2.12 -9.21
N ALA A 104 -0.08 2.47 -10.09
CA ALA A 104 1.00 1.59 -10.52
C ALA A 104 2.35 2.29 -10.33
N SER A 105 3.36 1.59 -9.84
CA SER A 105 4.69 2.14 -9.65
C SER A 105 5.80 1.14 -9.97
N PHE A 106 6.90 1.67 -10.50
CA PHE A 106 8.14 0.95 -10.71
C PHE A 106 9.14 1.34 -9.63
N ASN A 107 9.72 0.36 -8.95
CA ASN A 107 10.53 0.55 -7.76
C ASN A 107 11.86 -0.14 -7.90
N LEU A 108 12.94 0.56 -7.51
CA LEU A 108 14.31 0.08 -7.52
C LEU A 108 14.86 0.01 -6.09
N LYS A 109 15.64 -1.01 -5.80
CA LYS A 109 16.42 -1.12 -4.56
C LYS A 109 17.61 -0.16 -4.65
N VAL A 110 17.58 0.91 -3.87
CA VAL A 110 18.63 1.94 -3.86
C VAL A 110 19.65 1.74 -2.76
N LEU A 111 19.24 1.18 -1.62
CA LEU A 111 20.09 0.82 -0.48
C LEU A 111 19.54 -0.48 0.14
N PRO A 112 20.29 -1.14 1.04
CA PRO A 112 19.74 -2.26 1.81
C PRO A 112 18.42 -1.88 2.47
N ASN A 113 17.35 -2.62 2.18
CA ASN A 113 15.99 -2.41 2.68
C ASN A 113 15.29 -1.12 2.20
N TRP A 114 15.91 -0.27 1.37
CA TRP A 114 15.32 0.93 0.83
C TRP A 114 14.99 0.78 -0.65
N TYR A 115 13.78 1.14 -1.00
CA TYR A 115 13.26 1.12 -2.36
C TYR A 115 12.77 2.51 -2.73
N ALA A 116 13.23 3.01 -3.87
CA ALA A 116 12.74 4.26 -4.45
C ALA A 116 12.11 3.98 -5.80
N GLY A 117 11.07 4.71 -6.15
CA GLY A 117 10.36 4.48 -7.38
C GLY A 117 9.57 5.68 -7.87
N VAL A 118 8.99 5.49 -9.04
CA VAL A 118 8.07 6.44 -9.64
C VAL A 118 6.80 5.72 -10.04
N GLY A 119 5.69 6.42 -10.00
CA GLY A 119 4.40 5.83 -10.33
C GLY A 119 3.39 6.87 -10.82
N ALA A 120 2.31 6.33 -11.34
CA ALA A 120 1.15 7.09 -11.73
C ALA A 120 -0.12 6.28 -11.40
N GLY A 121 -1.25 6.96 -11.38
CA GLY A 121 -2.51 6.31 -11.05
C GLY A 121 -3.72 7.10 -11.50
N VAL A 122 -4.87 6.74 -10.95
CA VAL A 122 -6.12 7.47 -11.09
C VAL A 122 -6.79 7.54 -9.73
N ASP A 123 -7.15 8.74 -9.30
CA ASP A 123 -7.92 9.01 -8.11
C ASP A 123 -9.32 9.48 -8.51
N PHE A 124 -10.32 8.72 -8.10
CA PHE A 124 -11.73 9.07 -8.28
C PHE A 124 -12.24 9.73 -6.99
N LEU A 125 -12.14 11.05 -6.95
CA LEU A 125 -12.66 11.89 -5.87
C LEU A 125 -14.02 12.48 -6.28
N GLU A 126 -14.26 13.74 -5.98
CA GLU A 126 -15.40 14.49 -6.52
C GLU A 126 -15.15 14.75 -8.01
N GLU A 127 -13.93 15.12 -8.36
CA GLU A 127 -13.35 15.17 -9.69
C GLU A 127 -12.32 14.06 -9.85
N SER A 128 -11.99 13.69 -11.08
CA SER A 128 -10.99 12.67 -11.38
C SER A 128 -9.62 13.29 -11.58
N TYR A 129 -8.60 12.67 -10.98
CA TYR A 129 -7.22 13.15 -11.05
C TYR A 129 -6.28 12.03 -11.48
N LEU A 130 -5.21 12.43 -12.17
CA LEU A 130 -4.05 11.59 -12.48
C LEU A 130 -2.89 11.94 -11.54
N PRO A 131 -2.69 11.21 -10.43
CA PRO A 131 -1.49 11.36 -9.63
C PRO A 131 -0.25 10.85 -10.38
N VAL A 132 0.80 11.67 -10.40
CA VAL A 132 2.16 11.26 -10.77
C VAL A 132 3.04 11.51 -9.56
N PHE A 133 3.74 10.48 -9.09
CA PHE A 133 4.44 10.55 -7.82
C PHE A 133 5.77 9.80 -7.82
N GLY A 134 6.69 10.28 -6.99
CA GLY A 134 7.80 9.50 -6.48
C GLY A 134 7.40 8.78 -5.20
N ASN A 135 7.95 7.61 -4.96
CA ASN A 135 7.77 6.90 -3.71
C ASN A 135 9.10 6.43 -3.12
N LEU A 136 9.15 6.38 -1.80
CA LEU A 136 10.25 5.86 -1.03
C LEU A 136 9.70 4.91 0.02
N GLU A 137 10.24 3.69 0.09
CA GLU A 137 9.82 2.64 1.01
C GLU A 137 11.00 2.06 1.76
N TYR A 138 10.80 1.82 3.05
CA TYR A 138 11.73 1.08 3.91
C TYR A 138 11.09 -0.22 4.36
N HIS A 139 11.72 -1.34 4.05
CA HIS A 139 11.30 -2.68 4.43
C HIS A 139 12.11 -3.14 5.64
N PHE A 140 11.46 -3.39 6.77
CA PHE A 140 12.15 -3.69 8.03
C PHE A 140 12.92 -4.99 8.03
N ARG A 141 12.53 -5.93 7.18
CA ARG A 141 13.20 -7.22 7.03
C ARG A 141 12.91 -7.82 5.66
N GLU A 142 13.77 -8.73 5.23
CA GLU A 142 13.55 -9.56 4.04
C GLU A 142 13.05 -10.93 4.48
N SER A 143 11.74 -11.16 4.44
CA SER A 143 11.09 -12.41 4.86
C SER A 143 9.76 -12.60 4.13
N MET A 144 9.12 -13.76 4.33
CA MET A 144 7.81 -14.04 3.77
C MET A 144 6.76 -12.97 4.13
N PHE A 145 6.83 -12.46 5.37
CA PHE A 145 6.03 -11.33 5.84
C PHE A 145 6.94 -10.17 6.15
N THR A 146 6.90 -9.16 5.33
CA THR A 146 7.77 -7.99 5.40
C THR A 146 6.97 -6.75 5.76
N PRO A 147 7.09 -6.24 6.99
CA PRO A 147 6.55 -4.93 7.33
C PRO A 147 7.32 -3.83 6.60
N PHE A 148 6.62 -2.78 6.20
CA PHE A 148 7.25 -1.62 5.56
C PHE A 148 6.59 -0.32 6.01
N VAL A 149 7.33 0.76 5.86
CA VAL A 149 6.82 2.13 5.87
C VAL A 149 7.21 2.80 4.57
N GLY A 150 6.38 3.71 4.10
CA GLY A 150 6.63 4.39 2.84
C GLY A 150 5.99 5.77 2.79
N VAL A 151 6.46 6.56 1.85
CA VAL A 151 5.90 7.87 1.51
C VAL A 151 5.83 8.02 0.00
N GLN A 152 4.70 8.53 -0.47
CA GLN A 152 4.51 8.97 -1.86
C GLN A 152 4.39 10.49 -1.84
N ALA A 153 5.06 11.16 -2.77
CA ALA A 153 4.98 12.61 -2.97
C ALA A 153 4.97 12.91 -4.46
N GLY A 154 4.13 13.84 -4.89
CA GLY A 154 3.98 14.16 -6.31
C GLY A 154 2.94 15.21 -6.60
N TYR A 155 2.39 15.15 -7.80
CA TYR A 155 1.42 16.09 -8.30
C TYR A 155 0.19 15.39 -8.89
N LEU A 156 -0.98 15.99 -8.67
CA LEU A 156 -2.28 15.57 -9.19
C LEU A 156 -2.61 16.40 -10.42
N PHE A 157 -2.65 15.77 -11.57
CA PHE A 157 -3.14 16.40 -12.81
C PHE A 157 -4.65 16.20 -12.91
N PRO A 158 -5.43 17.26 -13.13
CA PRO A 158 -6.88 17.10 -13.32
C PRO A 158 -7.16 16.37 -14.63
N LEU A 159 -8.13 15.45 -14.59
CA LEU A 159 -8.67 14.81 -15.79
C LEU A 159 -9.95 15.52 -16.26
N ASP A 160 -10.59 16.26 -15.36
CA ASP A 160 -11.76 17.10 -15.64
C ASP A 160 -11.30 18.54 -15.77
N ASP A 161 -11.57 19.16 -16.91
CA ASP A 161 -11.10 20.52 -17.23
C ASP A 161 -11.73 21.60 -16.35
N ASN A 162 -12.98 21.42 -15.91
CA ASN A 162 -13.77 22.46 -15.30
C ASN A 162 -14.74 21.95 -14.25
N ILE A 163 -14.90 22.73 -13.18
CA ILE A 163 -15.98 22.57 -12.23
C ILE A 163 -16.95 23.76 -12.27
N MET A 164 -18.23 23.51 -12.03
CA MET A 164 -19.22 24.56 -11.83
C MET A 164 -19.42 24.80 -10.33
N VAL A 165 -19.05 25.97 -9.86
CA VAL A 165 -19.26 26.39 -8.48
C VAL A 165 -20.41 27.38 -8.39
N GLY A 166 -21.42 27.08 -7.60
CA GLY A 166 -22.47 28.01 -7.20
C GLY A 166 -23.75 28.00 -8.02
N SER A 167 -24.71 27.14 -7.75
CA SER A 167 -26.13 27.42 -8.06
C SER A 167 -27.13 26.69 -7.18
N ASN A 168 -26.76 25.68 -6.41
CA ASN A 168 -27.75 24.84 -5.73
C ASN A 168 -27.97 25.13 -4.24
N TYR A 169 -27.11 25.91 -3.59
CA TYR A 169 -27.21 26.11 -2.14
C TYR A 169 -28.25 27.14 -1.69
N TYR A 170 -28.65 28.06 -2.59
CA TYR A 170 -29.63 29.11 -2.25
C TYR A 170 -31.08 28.79 -2.63
N TYR A 171 -31.34 27.83 -3.49
CA TYR A 171 -32.66 27.43 -3.87
C TYR A 171 -33.48 26.80 -2.75
N ASP A 172 -32.81 26.11 -1.82
CA ASP A 172 -33.47 25.43 -0.69
C ASP A 172 -33.83 26.38 0.45
N ILE A 173 -33.18 27.57 0.55
CA ILE A 173 -33.37 28.48 1.69
C ILE A 173 -34.24 29.70 1.35
N MET A 174 -34.18 30.21 0.11
CA MET A 174 -34.95 31.39 -0.32
C MET A 174 -35.42 31.29 -1.76
N PRO A 175 -36.57 30.62 -2.02
CA PRO A 175 -37.10 30.42 -3.37
C PRO A 175 -37.58 31.69 -4.09
N TRP A 176 -37.65 32.84 -3.39
CA TRP A 176 -38.06 34.13 -3.96
C TRP A 176 -36.90 35.11 -4.21
N SER A 177 -35.66 34.78 -3.89
CA SER A 177 -34.53 35.63 -4.23
C SER A 177 -34.09 35.37 -5.66
N SER A 178 -34.46 36.27 -6.58
CA SER A 178 -34.03 36.22 -7.98
C SER A 178 -32.59 36.66 -8.22
N SER A 179 -31.71 36.54 -7.23
CA SER A 179 -30.28 36.72 -7.44
C SER A 179 -29.71 35.50 -8.14
N TYR A 180 -29.74 35.53 -9.46
CA TYR A 180 -28.97 34.62 -10.30
C TYR A 180 -27.49 34.85 -10.00
N TYR A 181 -26.95 34.15 -9.04
CA TYR A 181 -25.51 33.91 -9.02
C TYR A 181 -25.26 32.94 -10.17
N ALA A 182 -24.80 33.49 -11.29
CA ALA A 182 -24.40 32.69 -12.42
C ALA A 182 -23.37 31.69 -11.96
N ALA A 183 -23.60 30.40 -12.19
CA ALA A 183 -22.61 29.36 -11.92
C ALA A 183 -21.30 29.78 -12.58
N GLN A 184 -20.26 29.94 -11.77
CA GLN A 184 -18.95 30.31 -12.27
C GLN A 184 -18.21 29.02 -12.64
N LYS A 185 -17.69 29.01 -13.86
CA LYS A 185 -16.82 27.97 -14.37
C LYS A 185 -15.43 28.22 -13.85
N LEU A 186 -14.86 27.29 -13.10
CA LEU A 186 -13.48 27.34 -12.61
C LEU A 186 -12.68 26.23 -13.29
N ASP A 187 -11.50 26.59 -13.75
CA ASP A 187 -10.53 25.67 -14.34
C ASP A 187 -9.75 24.97 -13.21
N CYS A 188 -9.67 23.65 -13.28
CA CYS A 188 -8.94 22.85 -12.30
C CYS A 188 -7.44 22.88 -12.61
N GLN A 189 -6.62 23.36 -11.66
CA GLN A 189 -5.17 23.48 -11.83
C GLN A 189 -4.39 22.29 -11.29
N GLY A 190 -5.07 21.36 -10.60
CA GLY A 190 -4.41 20.24 -9.92
C GLY A 190 -3.72 20.67 -8.62
N GLY A 191 -2.78 19.85 -8.14
CA GLY A 191 -2.10 20.18 -6.91
C GLY A 191 -1.14 19.14 -6.36
N PHE A 192 -0.57 19.43 -5.19
CA PHE A 192 0.42 18.60 -4.52
C PHE A 192 -0.24 17.42 -3.79
N ILE A 193 0.45 16.28 -3.78
CA ILE A 193 0.07 15.08 -3.02
C ILE A 193 1.20 14.62 -2.12
N LEU A 194 0.85 14.25 -0.87
CA LEU A 194 1.73 13.61 0.08
C LEU A 194 0.98 12.45 0.76
N SER A 195 1.55 11.24 0.74
CA SER A 195 0.86 10.07 1.25
C SER A 195 1.82 9.15 2.02
N PRO A 196 2.03 9.41 3.33
CA PRO A 196 2.70 8.46 4.21
C PRO A 196 1.84 7.22 4.41
N SER A 197 2.49 6.06 4.51
CA SER A 197 1.82 4.78 4.69
C SER A 197 2.69 3.78 5.46
N PHE A 198 2.04 2.81 6.06
CA PHE A 198 2.68 1.64 6.63
C PHE A 198 1.89 0.40 6.23
N GLY A 199 2.53 -0.74 6.14
CA GLY A 199 1.87 -1.94 5.67
C GLY A 199 2.71 -3.19 5.81
N MET A 200 2.24 -4.21 5.12
CA MET A 200 2.86 -5.52 5.11
C MET A 200 2.85 -6.08 3.70
N VAL A 201 3.96 -6.66 3.30
CA VAL A 201 4.10 -7.43 2.08
C VAL A 201 4.15 -8.91 2.46
N ASN A 202 3.32 -9.72 1.83
CA ASN A 202 3.30 -11.17 1.97
C ASN A 202 3.75 -11.82 0.66
N GLN A 203 4.93 -12.44 0.68
CA GLN A 203 5.49 -13.16 -0.45
C GLN A 203 4.69 -14.43 -0.72
N LEU A 204 4.16 -14.57 -1.93
CA LEU A 204 3.44 -15.78 -2.35
C LEU A 204 4.37 -16.79 -3.05
N ASN A 205 5.22 -16.28 -3.93
CA ASN A 205 6.21 -17.07 -4.66
C ASN A 205 7.41 -16.19 -5.05
N GLU A 206 8.31 -16.68 -5.86
CA GLU A 206 9.55 -15.98 -6.26
C GLU A 206 9.31 -14.68 -7.02
N ASN A 207 8.18 -14.54 -7.72
CA ASN A 207 7.90 -13.41 -8.60
C ASN A 207 6.65 -12.61 -8.18
N LEU A 208 5.92 -13.06 -7.14
CA LEU A 208 4.64 -12.47 -6.76
C LEU A 208 4.52 -12.29 -5.25
N ALA A 209 4.11 -11.11 -4.83
CA ALA A 209 3.76 -10.82 -3.46
C ALA A 209 2.46 -10.02 -3.37
N LEU A 210 1.71 -10.21 -2.30
CA LEU A 210 0.56 -9.39 -1.94
C LEU A 210 0.98 -8.33 -0.94
N MET A 211 0.37 -7.16 -1.06
CA MET A 211 0.58 -6.04 -0.15
C MET A 211 -0.75 -5.57 0.43
N MET A 212 -0.72 -5.20 1.70
CA MET A 212 -1.77 -4.44 2.35
C MET A 212 -1.15 -3.27 3.09
N SER A 213 -1.73 -2.07 2.94
CA SER A 213 -1.22 -0.88 3.62
C SER A 213 -2.35 0.02 4.10
N PHE A 214 -2.02 0.75 5.16
CA PHE A 214 -2.80 1.81 5.75
C PHE A 214 -1.98 3.08 5.70
N GLY A 215 -2.63 4.19 5.48
CA GLY A 215 -1.92 5.45 5.39
C GLY A 215 -2.84 6.65 5.48
N TYR A 216 -2.25 7.78 5.21
CA TYR A 216 -2.94 9.05 5.15
C TYR A 216 -2.55 9.73 3.87
N ARG A 217 -3.52 10.28 3.15
CA ARG A 217 -3.28 11.05 1.93
C ARG A 217 -3.71 12.48 2.16
N PHE A 218 -2.74 13.35 2.08
CA PHE A 218 -2.94 14.79 2.01
C PHE A 218 -2.78 15.24 0.57
N HIS A 219 -3.72 16.01 0.05
CA HIS A 219 -3.57 16.69 -1.22
C HIS A 219 -4.29 18.03 -1.20
N GLN A 220 -3.71 18.98 -1.88
CA GLN A 220 -4.21 20.32 -2.06
C GLN A 220 -4.36 20.56 -3.55
N VAL A 221 -5.56 20.95 -3.98
CA VAL A 221 -5.86 21.30 -5.37
C VAL A 221 -6.35 22.73 -5.45
N SER A 222 -6.01 23.41 -6.52
CA SER A 222 -6.43 24.78 -6.77
C SER A 222 -7.32 24.87 -8.01
N PHE A 223 -8.27 25.79 -7.96
CA PHE A 223 -9.19 26.10 -9.03
C PHE A 223 -9.12 27.59 -9.27
N GLU A 224 -9.00 27.99 -10.52
CA GLU A 224 -8.85 29.40 -10.92
C GLU A 224 -9.84 29.73 -12.02
N GLY A 225 -10.34 30.95 -12.00
CA GLY A 225 -11.24 31.42 -13.06
C GLY A 225 -12.32 32.38 -12.57
N GLY A 226 -13.18 32.78 -13.49
CA GLY A 226 -14.26 33.74 -13.21
C GLY A 226 -13.88 35.20 -13.57
N LYS A 227 -14.88 36.10 -13.46
CA LYS A 227 -14.73 37.51 -13.86
C LYS A 227 -13.80 38.32 -12.97
N ASP A 228 -13.51 37.82 -11.75
CA ASP A 228 -12.75 38.54 -10.70
C ASP A 228 -11.46 37.81 -10.30
N GLU A 229 -10.85 36.98 -11.19
CA GLU A 229 -9.69 36.15 -10.88
C GLU A 229 -9.86 35.32 -9.58
N TYR A 230 -11.02 34.74 -9.40
CA TYR A 230 -11.35 33.96 -8.20
C TYR A 230 -10.49 32.72 -8.13
N LYS A 231 -9.79 32.54 -6.99
CA LYS A 231 -8.99 31.36 -6.70
C LYS A 231 -9.62 30.60 -5.53
N LEU A 232 -9.92 29.32 -5.75
CA LEU A 232 -10.39 28.41 -4.74
C LEU A 232 -9.33 27.35 -4.47
N GLU A 233 -8.91 27.21 -3.23
CA GLU A 233 -8.05 26.12 -2.79
C GLU A 233 -8.86 25.12 -1.99
N ARG A 234 -8.70 23.84 -2.29
CA ARG A 234 -9.39 22.77 -1.61
C ARG A 234 -8.38 21.76 -1.07
N GLU A 235 -8.45 21.49 0.24
CA GLU A 235 -7.60 20.51 0.90
C GLU A 235 -8.40 19.25 1.19
N TYR A 236 -7.81 18.12 0.84
CA TYR A 236 -8.36 16.82 1.13
C TYR A 236 -7.44 16.04 2.06
N ASN A 237 -8.02 15.59 3.15
CA ASN A 237 -7.39 14.81 4.19
C ASN A 237 -8.09 13.45 4.28
N ARG A 238 -7.44 12.39 3.77
CA ARG A 238 -8.06 11.08 3.62
C ARG A 238 -7.22 9.98 4.28
N LEU A 239 -7.88 9.11 5.06
CA LEU A 239 -7.29 7.84 5.44
C LEU A 239 -7.29 6.91 4.24
N THR A 240 -6.22 6.16 4.04
CA THR A 240 -6.09 5.23 2.92
C THR A 240 -6.00 3.79 3.40
N ILE A 241 -6.76 2.91 2.76
CA ILE A 241 -6.64 1.47 2.89
C ILE A 241 -6.37 0.94 1.49
N ARG A 242 -5.22 0.28 1.30
CA ARG A 242 -4.80 -0.20 -0.02
C ARG A 242 -4.45 -1.67 0.01
N ILE A 243 -4.80 -2.36 -1.05
CA ILE A 243 -4.38 -3.72 -1.35
C ILE A 243 -3.65 -3.68 -2.68
N GLY A 244 -2.57 -4.43 -2.80
CA GLY A 244 -1.77 -4.43 -4.01
C GLY A 244 -1.05 -5.73 -4.27
N ILE A 245 -0.47 -5.77 -5.45
CA ILE A 245 0.35 -6.87 -5.94
C ILE A 245 1.71 -6.30 -6.32
N LEU A 246 2.77 -6.98 -5.88
CA LEU A 246 4.14 -6.73 -6.31
C LEU A 246 4.56 -7.90 -7.20
N PHE A 247 5.20 -7.56 -8.32
CA PHE A 247 5.75 -8.55 -9.23
C PHE A 247 7.04 -8.06 -9.91
N ASN A 248 7.89 -8.99 -10.33
CA ASN A 248 9.15 -8.68 -11.04
C ASN A 248 9.54 -9.79 -12.03
#